data_4bc06684a54a104178b466cfa01a1d2a
#
_entry.id   4bc06684a54a104178b466cfa01a1d2a
#
_cell.length_a   1.000
_cell.length_b   1.000
_cell.length_c   1.000
_cell.angle_alpha   90.00
_cell.angle_beta   90.00
_cell.angle_gamma   90.00
#
_symmetry.space_group_name_H-M   'P 1'
#
loop_
_entity.id
_entity.type
_entity.pdbx_description
1 polymer ?
#
loop_
_entity_poly.entity_id
_entity_poly.type
_entity_poly.pdbx_seq_one_letter_code
_entity_poly.pdbx_strand_id
1 'polypeptide(L)'
;MNRFKKSKYVIIIFVTVLLVSALLATTYSSTIVTKLGDGISLVDRVVQKPFQWFDSVKSDLAHLTRTYNENESLKKQIYQLEVKSNEAESLKTENEQLRQLLDMKSKLQATKTLAADVIMRSPVSWKQELTLDAGKSKGASENMLAIANGGLIGSVSKVEENSTMVNLLTNTENADKISVKIQHGSTTIYGIIVGYDKENEVLKISQLNSNGDISAGDKVTTGGLGNFNVADIPVGEVVATTHSTDYLTREVTVKLSADTHNVSVIELVGNS
;
A
#
# COMPACT_ATOMS: atom_id res chain seq x y z
N MET A 1 -14.62 40.61 -20.89
CA MET A 1 -13.59 41.62 -21.20
C MET A 1 -14.05 43.08 -21.05
N ASN A 2 -15.07 43.41 -20.24
CA ASN A 2 -15.65 44.77 -20.12
C ASN A 2 -15.62 45.37 -18.69
N ARG A 3 -15.03 44.73 -17.72
CA ARG A 3 -14.91 45.28 -16.32
C ARG A 3 -13.69 46.18 -16.13
N PHE A 4 -12.63 46.01 -16.87
CA PHE A 4 -11.40 46.81 -16.74
C PHE A 4 -11.47 48.21 -17.41
N LYS A 5 -12.35 48.41 -18.36
CA LYS A 5 -12.54 49.75 -18.97
C LYS A 5 -13.29 50.72 -18.05
N LYS A 6 -14.27 50.22 -17.27
CA LYS A 6 -15.05 51.08 -16.35
C LYS A 6 -14.20 51.57 -15.16
N SER A 7 -13.21 50.80 -14.69
CA SER A 7 -12.33 51.22 -13.60
C SER A 7 -11.40 52.37 -13.97
N LYS A 8 -10.93 52.44 -15.22
CA LYS A 8 -10.09 53.54 -15.68
C LYS A 8 -10.84 54.87 -15.74
N TYR A 9 -12.11 54.86 -16.16
CA TYR A 9 -12.94 56.07 -16.18
C TYR A 9 -13.28 56.54 -14.75
N VAL A 10 -13.49 55.68 -13.82
CA VAL A 10 -13.71 56.03 -12.39
C VAL A 10 -12.48 56.69 -11.78
N ILE A 11 -11.29 56.18 -12.07
CA ILE A 11 -10.01 56.81 -11.62
C ILE A 11 -9.80 58.16 -12.26
N ILE A 12 -10.08 58.31 -13.56
CA ILE A 12 -9.94 59.59 -14.27
C ILE A 12 -10.91 60.61 -13.69
N ILE A 13 -12.18 60.26 -13.46
CA ILE A 13 -13.17 61.14 -12.82
C ILE A 13 -12.74 61.56 -11.42
N PHE A 14 -12.21 60.61 -10.62
CA PHE A 14 -11.75 60.94 -9.28
C PHE A 14 -10.54 61.92 -9.30
N VAL A 15 -9.59 61.70 -10.19
CA VAL A 15 -8.43 62.62 -10.38
C VAL A 15 -8.87 63.97 -10.88
N THR A 16 -9.83 64.05 -11.82
CA THR A 16 -10.34 65.37 -12.31
C THR A 16 -11.12 66.13 -11.25
N VAL A 17 -11.92 65.45 -10.41
CA VAL A 17 -12.62 66.05 -9.26
C VAL A 17 -11.61 66.59 -8.23
N LEU A 18 -10.51 65.82 -7.99
CA LEU A 18 -9.45 66.24 -7.05
C LEU A 18 -8.68 67.45 -7.58
N LEU A 19 -8.37 67.53 -8.87
CA LEU A 19 -7.72 68.67 -9.54
C LEU A 19 -8.62 69.91 -9.55
N VAL A 20 -9.92 69.75 -9.82
CA VAL A 20 -10.88 70.86 -9.83
C VAL A 20 -11.07 71.37 -8.40
N SER A 21 -11.13 70.53 -7.40
CA SER A 21 -11.22 70.93 -5.99
C SER A 21 -9.96 71.68 -5.50
N ALA A 22 -8.77 71.27 -5.93
CA ALA A 22 -7.51 71.93 -5.67
C ALA A 22 -7.45 73.34 -6.35
N LEU A 23 -7.91 73.45 -7.59
CA LEU A 23 -8.00 74.72 -8.33
C LEU A 23 -8.99 75.68 -7.71
N LEU A 24 -10.16 75.21 -7.25
CA LEU A 24 -11.15 76.01 -6.52
C LEU A 24 -10.58 76.48 -5.18
N ALA A 25 -9.84 75.68 -4.46
CA ALA A 25 -9.20 76.05 -3.23
C ALA A 25 -8.14 77.16 -3.39
N THR A 26 -7.42 77.17 -4.51
CA THR A 26 -6.41 78.24 -4.80
C THR A 26 -7.04 79.53 -5.26
N THR A 27 -8.18 79.52 -5.98
CA THR A 27 -8.84 80.74 -6.48
C THR A 27 -9.73 81.41 -5.44
N TYR A 28 -10.23 80.69 -4.44
CA TYR A 28 -11.06 81.21 -3.35
C TYR A 28 -10.31 81.53 -2.03
N SER A 29 -9.00 81.30 -2.03
CA SER A 29 -8.18 81.41 -0.83
C SER A 29 -8.00 82.85 -0.27
N SER A 30 -8.34 83.87 -1.01
CA SER A 30 -8.10 85.27 -0.52
C SER A 30 -9.21 85.87 0.29
N THR A 31 -10.39 85.23 0.39
CA THR A 31 -11.57 85.83 1.06
C THR A 31 -12.03 85.04 2.29
N ILE A 32 -11.51 83.86 2.54
CA ILE A 32 -12.00 82.94 3.60
C ILE A 32 -11.04 82.88 4.81
N VAL A 33 -9.79 83.34 4.68
CA VAL A 33 -8.73 83.20 5.69
C VAL A 33 -8.93 84.15 6.88
N THR A 34 -9.81 85.14 6.86
CA THR A 34 -9.97 86.15 7.95
C THR A 34 -11.09 85.85 8.97
N LYS A 35 -11.80 84.75 8.87
CA LYS A 35 -12.88 84.42 9.82
C LYS A 35 -12.90 83.04 10.46
N LEU A 36 -11.84 82.19 10.29
CA LEU A 36 -11.80 80.88 10.87
C LEU A 36 -10.49 80.59 11.60
N GLY A 37 -10.23 81.39 12.66
CA GLY A 37 -9.08 81.15 13.57
C GLY A 37 -9.18 79.84 14.37
N ASP A 38 -10.35 79.16 14.37
CA ASP A 38 -10.57 77.93 15.18
C ASP A 38 -10.76 76.64 14.35
N GLY A 39 -10.64 76.72 13.02
CA GLY A 39 -10.88 75.58 12.13
C GLY A 39 -9.65 74.73 11.76
N ILE A 40 -8.43 75.18 12.12
CA ILE A 40 -7.19 74.48 11.67
C ILE A 40 -6.96 73.15 12.39
N SER A 41 -7.56 72.92 13.56
CA SER A 41 -7.41 71.68 14.30
C SER A 41 -8.23 70.51 13.74
N LEU A 42 -9.18 70.73 12.85
CA LEU A 42 -9.98 69.65 12.24
C LEU A 42 -9.38 69.13 10.95
N VAL A 43 -8.60 69.92 10.24
CA VAL A 43 -7.94 69.46 8.98
C VAL A 43 -6.78 68.54 9.24
N ASP A 44 -6.03 68.78 10.33
CA ASP A 44 -4.92 67.88 10.71
C ASP A 44 -5.39 66.48 11.15
N ARG A 45 -6.61 66.37 11.70
CA ARG A 45 -7.18 65.07 12.11
C ARG A 45 -7.72 64.24 10.94
N VAL A 46 -8.08 64.86 9.86
CA VAL A 46 -8.68 64.17 8.68
C VAL A 46 -7.61 63.74 7.67
N VAL A 47 -6.48 64.44 7.61
CA VAL A 47 -5.42 64.14 6.66
C VAL A 47 -4.46 63.01 7.18
N GLN A 48 -4.34 62.83 8.50
CA GLN A 48 -3.43 61.78 9.03
C GLN A 48 -4.07 60.38 9.10
N LYS A 49 -5.38 60.24 9.05
CA LYS A 49 -6.04 58.91 9.14
C LYS A 49 -5.96 58.02 7.90
N PRO A 50 -5.91 58.49 6.66
CA PRO A 50 -5.87 57.59 5.51
C PRO A 50 -4.54 56.85 5.34
N PHE A 51 -3.43 57.35 5.87
CA PHE A 51 -2.15 56.67 5.73
C PHE A 51 -1.99 55.47 6.69
N GLN A 52 -2.56 55.49 7.89
CA GLN A 52 -2.52 54.37 8.82
C GLN A 52 -3.36 53.17 8.32
N TRP A 53 -4.43 53.43 7.59
CA TRP A 53 -5.25 52.39 6.99
C TRP A 53 -4.53 51.65 5.84
N PHE A 54 -3.70 52.34 5.04
CA PHE A 54 -2.90 51.74 3.98
C PHE A 54 -1.78 50.83 4.55
N ASP A 55 -1.19 51.17 5.67
CA ASP A 55 -0.15 50.36 6.30
C ASP A 55 -0.73 49.09 6.94
N SER A 56 -1.93 49.15 7.52
CA SER A 56 -2.64 47.99 8.05
C SER A 56 -3.06 47.02 6.94
N VAL A 57 -3.57 47.52 5.80
CA VAL A 57 -3.96 46.68 4.67
C VAL A 57 -2.74 46.00 4.01
N LYS A 58 -1.59 46.68 3.94
CA LYS A 58 -0.34 46.06 3.47
C LYS A 58 0.17 44.97 4.40
N SER A 59 0.10 45.20 5.70
CA SER A 59 0.52 44.20 6.70
C SER A 59 -0.40 42.97 6.67
N ASP A 60 -1.71 43.18 6.55
CA ASP A 60 -2.69 42.10 6.48
C ASP A 60 -2.55 41.26 5.21
N LEU A 61 -2.28 41.89 4.07
CA LEU A 61 -1.99 41.17 2.81
C LEU A 61 -0.68 40.40 2.87
N ALA A 62 0.36 40.96 3.50
CA ALA A 62 1.63 40.28 3.70
C ALA A 62 1.48 39.07 4.64
N HIS A 63 0.67 39.23 5.70
CA HIS A 63 0.33 38.12 6.61
C HIS A 63 -0.47 37.02 5.92
N LEU A 64 -1.46 37.37 5.09
CA LEU A 64 -2.25 36.39 4.31
C LEU A 64 -1.37 35.61 3.35
N THR A 65 -0.48 36.30 2.61
CA THR A 65 0.44 35.65 1.67
C THR A 65 1.43 34.74 2.41
N ARG A 66 1.93 35.17 3.56
CA ARG A 66 2.82 34.36 4.39
C ARG A 66 2.11 33.12 4.94
N THR A 67 0.91 33.28 5.48
CA THR A 67 0.09 32.17 5.99
C THR A 67 -0.27 31.18 4.89
N TYR A 68 -0.56 31.66 3.67
CA TYR A 68 -0.82 30.81 2.52
C TYR A 68 0.42 30.00 2.14
N ASN A 69 1.59 30.63 2.05
CA ASN A 69 2.84 29.95 1.72
C ASN A 69 3.28 28.96 2.83
N GLU A 70 3.05 29.32 4.09
CA GLU A 70 3.28 28.41 5.22
C GLU A 70 2.34 27.20 5.16
N ASN A 71 1.06 27.39 4.82
CA ASN A 71 0.10 26.31 4.65
C ASN A 71 0.49 25.35 3.51
N GLU A 72 0.90 25.90 2.35
CA GLU A 72 1.41 25.11 1.22
C GLU A 72 2.69 24.35 1.59
N SER A 73 3.60 24.97 2.33
CA SER A 73 4.81 24.32 2.82
C SER A 73 4.49 23.19 3.80
N LEU A 74 3.58 23.43 4.75
CA LEU A 74 3.12 22.41 5.70
C LEU A 74 2.43 21.24 5.00
N LYS A 75 1.59 21.48 4.01
CA LYS A 75 0.97 20.40 3.21
C LYS A 75 2.02 19.55 2.50
N LYS A 76 3.05 20.18 1.91
CA LYS A 76 4.16 19.43 1.29
C LYS A 76 4.94 18.61 2.30
N GLN A 77 5.18 19.14 3.50
CA GLN A 77 5.86 18.42 4.57
C GLN A 77 5.02 17.24 5.06
N ILE A 78 3.71 17.42 5.26
CA ILE A 78 2.78 16.33 5.62
C ILE A 78 2.84 15.23 4.58
N TYR A 79 2.70 15.57 3.29
CA TYR A 79 2.80 14.58 2.21
C TYR A 79 4.14 13.83 2.21
N GLN A 80 5.26 14.54 2.40
CA GLN A 80 6.56 13.89 2.48
C GLN A 80 6.71 12.98 3.71
N LEU A 81 6.11 13.36 4.84
CA LEU A 81 6.10 12.54 6.05
C LEU A 81 5.22 11.29 5.87
N GLU A 82 4.07 11.41 5.21
CA GLU A 82 3.22 10.27 4.87
C GLU A 82 3.94 9.28 3.94
N VAL A 83 4.62 9.77 2.89
CA VAL A 83 5.39 8.92 1.98
C VAL A 83 6.50 8.19 2.75
N LYS A 84 7.27 8.89 3.59
CA LYS A 84 8.32 8.26 4.41
C LYS A 84 7.78 7.29 5.45
N SER A 85 6.61 7.57 6.02
CA SER A 85 5.94 6.66 6.96
C SER A 85 5.54 5.37 6.27
N ASN A 86 4.94 5.46 5.08
CA ASN A 86 4.54 4.30 4.28
C ASN A 86 5.76 3.48 3.83
N GLU A 87 6.85 4.14 3.44
CA GLU A 87 8.11 3.48 3.08
C GLU A 87 8.71 2.74 4.29
N ALA A 88 8.73 3.38 5.47
CA ALA A 88 9.22 2.75 6.69
C ALA A 88 8.37 1.53 7.11
N GLU A 89 7.05 1.59 6.94
CA GLU A 89 6.15 0.47 7.22
C GLU A 89 6.37 -0.68 6.21
N SER A 90 6.55 -0.36 4.93
CA SER A 90 6.89 -1.34 3.90
C SER A 90 8.21 -2.05 4.21
N LEU A 91 9.28 -1.30 4.51
CA LEU A 91 10.59 -1.85 4.86
C LEU A 91 10.54 -2.71 6.15
N LYS A 92 9.71 -2.31 7.13
CA LYS A 92 9.49 -3.12 8.34
C LYS A 92 8.86 -4.45 8.00
N THR A 93 7.80 -4.45 7.20
CA THR A 93 7.10 -5.66 6.75
C THR A 93 8.06 -6.59 5.98
N GLU A 94 8.84 -6.03 5.05
CA GLU A 94 9.86 -6.79 4.29
C GLU A 94 10.91 -7.40 5.23
N ASN A 95 11.40 -6.64 6.21
CA ASN A 95 12.37 -7.15 7.20
C ASN A 95 11.79 -8.30 8.04
N GLU A 96 10.51 -8.21 8.43
CA GLU A 96 9.82 -9.29 9.15
C GLU A 96 9.69 -10.54 8.27
N GLN A 97 9.34 -10.39 6.98
CA GLN A 97 9.28 -11.50 6.02
C GLN A 97 10.65 -12.15 5.83
N LEU A 98 11.71 -11.36 5.63
CA LEU A 98 13.07 -11.87 5.49
C LEU A 98 13.54 -12.65 6.73
N ARG A 99 13.22 -12.18 7.93
CA ARG A 99 13.52 -12.90 9.18
C ARG A 99 12.79 -14.22 9.27
N GLN A 100 11.50 -14.25 8.88
CA GLN A 100 10.72 -15.50 8.84
C GLN A 100 11.32 -16.49 7.84
N LEU A 101 11.72 -16.05 6.64
CA LEU A 101 12.38 -16.91 5.66
C LEU A 101 13.72 -17.47 6.19
N LEU A 102 14.52 -16.67 6.86
CA LEU A 102 15.79 -17.11 7.47
C LEU A 102 15.56 -18.18 8.57
N ASP A 103 14.56 -17.99 9.42
CA ASP A 103 14.17 -18.95 10.45
C ASP A 103 13.68 -20.27 9.85
N MET A 104 12.90 -20.21 8.76
CA MET A 104 12.42 -21.38 8.04
C MET A 104 13.56 -22.13 7.36
N LYS A 105 14.47 -21.40 6.69
CA LYS A 105 15.63 -22.00 6.00
C LYS A 105 16.47 -22.87 6.93
N SER A 106 16.65 -22.45 8.18
CA SER A 106 17.41 -23.23 9.17
C SER A 106 16.76 -24.56 9.54
N LYS A 107 15.44 -24.72 9.29
CA LYS A 107 14.64 -25.90 9.65
C LYS A 107 14.37 -26.83 8.45
N LEU A 108 14.55 -26.32 7.22
CA LEU A 108 14.26 -27.09 6.01
C LEU A 108 15.44 -27.99 5.64
N GLN A 109 15.15 -29.24 5.31
CA GLN A 109 16.10 -30.18 4.71
C GLN A 109 16.19 -30.02 3.18
N ALA A 110 15.88 -28.81 2.66
CA ALA A 110 15.94 -28.53 1.25
C ALA A 110 17.40 -28.40 0.79
N THR A 111 17.72 -29.03 -0.35
CA THR A 111 19.08 -29.02 -0.91
C THR A 111 19.36 -27.72 -1.66
N LYS A 112 18.32 -27.02 -2.12
CA LYS A 112 18.42 -25.78 -2.91
C LYS A 112 17.38 -24.78 -2.47
N THR A 113 17.83 -23.59 -2.14
CA THR A 113 16.96 -22.45 -1.77
C THR A 113 17.35 -21.21 -2.55
N LEU A 114 16.37 -20.43 -3.01
CA LEU A 114 16.55 -19.22 -3.79
C LEU A 114 15.53 -18.16 -3.32
N ALA A 115 16.03 -17.08 -2.74
CA ALA A 115 15.20 -15.92 -2.42
C ALA A 115 14.98 -15.05 -3.66
N ALA A 116 13.78 -14.55 -3.85
CA ALA A 116 13.38 -13.72 -4.97
C ALA A 116 12.30 -12.71 -4.58
N ASP A 117 12.33 -11.55 -5.23
CA ASP A 117 11.34 -10.50 -5.05
C ASP A 117 10.15 -10.72 -5.98
N VAL A 118 8.95 -10.37 -5.49
CA VAL A 118 7.74 -10.38 -6.29
C VAL A 118 7.69 -9.10 -7.12
N ILE A 119 7.86 -9.23 -8.45
CA ILE A 119 7.83 -8.09 -9.37
C ILE A 119 6.46 -7.86 -10.01
N MET A 120 5.59 -8.88 -10.01
CA MET A 120 4.24 -8.75 -10.54
C MET A 120 3.28 -9.72 -9.85
N ARG A 121 2.06 -9.27 -9.63
CA ARG A 121 0.93 -10.08 -9.22
C ARG A 121 -0.15 -10.02 -10.30
N SER A 122 -0.69 -11.15 -10.70
CA SER A 122 -1.79 -11.17 -11.68
C SER A 122 -2.99 -10.39 -11.13
N PRO A 123 -3.50 -9.38 -11.86
CA PRO A 123 -4.66 -8.61 -11.41
C PRO A 123 -5.98 -9.39 -11.57
N VAL A 124 -5.92 -10.54 -12.24
CA VAL A 124 -7.10 -11.33 -12.57
C VAL A 124 -7.44 -12.24 -11.40
N SER A 125 -8.59 -12.08 -10.81
CA SER A 125 -8.97 -12.72 -9.54
C SER A 125 -9.03 -14.26 -9.57
N TRP A 126 -9.08 -14.88 -10.76
CA TRP A 126 -9.03 -16.33 -10.93
C TRP A 126 -7.62 -16.85 -11.16
N LYS A 127 -6.72 -16.06 -11.77
CA LYS A 127 -5.30 -16.40 -11.91
C LYS A 127 -4.53 -15.90 -10.71
N GLN A 128 -4.47 -16.70 -9.69
CA GLN A 128 -3.66 -16.42 -8.50
C GLN A 128 -2.19 -16.81 -8.80
N GLU A 129 -1.51 -15.94 -9.58
CA GLU A 129 -0.10 -16.14 -9.99
C GLU A 129 0.75 -14.93 -9.57
N LEU A 130 1.99 -15.21 -9.18
CA LEU A 130 3.03 -14.22 -8.90
C LEU A 130 4.18 -14.41 -9.90
N THR A 131 4.81 -13.30 -10.30
CA THR A 131 6.04 -13.32 -11.07
C THR A 131 7.19 -12.82 -10.19
N LEU A 132 8.29 -13.58 -10.20
CA LEU A 132 9.50 -13.31 -9.42
C LEU A 132 10.62 -12.80 -10.32
N ASP A 133 11.54 -12.02 -9.76
CA ASP A 133 12.75 -11.49 -10.42
C ASP A 133 13.90 -12.52 -10.55
N ALA A 134 13.64 -13.77 -10.26
CA ALA A 134 14.61 -14.86 -10.33
C ALA A 134 14.18 -15.92 -11.35
N GLY A 135 15.03 -16.25 -12.29
CA GLY A 135 14.81 -17.27 -13.32
C GLY A 135 15.89 -18.35 -13.33
N LYS A 136 16.03 -19.04 -14.45
CA LYS A 136 17.07 -20.08 -14.64
C LYS A 136 18.47 -19.57 -14.36
N SER A 137 18.77 -18.33 -14.76
CA SER A 137 20.06 -17.66 -14.53
C SER A 137 20.45 -17.56 -13.05
N LYS A 138 19.46 -17.43 -12.16
CA LYS A 138 19.65 -17.40 -10.70
C LYS A 138 19.47 -18.79 -10.05
N GLY A 139 19.12 -19.82 -10.85
CA GLY A 139 18.98 -21.19 -10.38
C GLY A 139 17.55 -21.60 -10.04
N ALA A 140 16.53 -20.86 -10.44
CA ALA A 140 15.16 -21.34 -10.36
C ALA A 140 14.95 -22.57 -11.24
N SER A 141 14.12 -23.50 -10.80
CA SER A 141 13.75 -24.70 -11.54
C SER A 141 12.28 -25.03 -11.36
N GLU A 142 11.72 -25.73 -12.32
CA GLU A 142 10.39 -26.31 -12.20
C GLU A 142 10.35 -27.27 -10.99
N ASN A 143 9.18 -27.47 -10.41
CA ASN A 143 8.96 -28.29 -9.21
C ASN A 143 9.54 -27.71 -7.89
N MET A 144 10.00 -26.47 -7.86
CA MET A 144 10.26 -25.79 -6.59
C MET A 144 8.95 -25.33 -5.94
N LEU A 145 8.93 -25.38 -4.61
CA LEU A 145 7.86 -24.84 -3.78
C LEU A 145 8.17 -23.39 -3.41
N ALA A 146 7.13 -22.57 -3.30
CA ALA A 146 7.23 -21.17 -2.91
C ALA A 146 6.78 -21.00 -1.46
N ILE A 147 7.65 -20.41 -0.64
CA ILE A 147 7.43 -20.18 0.79
C ILE A 147 7.47 -18.68 1.07
N ALA A 148 6.53 -18.20 1.84
CA ALA A 148 6.52 -16.84 2.40
C ALA A 148 5.66 -16.82 3.67
N ASN A 149 5.81 -15.79 4.48
CA ASN A 149 4.97 -15.53 5.66
C ASN A 149 4.81 -16.78 6.59
N GLY A 150 5.87 -17.56 6.74
CA GLY A 150 5.89 -18.69 7.64
C GLY A 150 5.28 -20.00 7.10
N GLY A 151 4.93 -20.10 5.82
CA GLY A 151 4.36 -21.31 5.24
C GLY A 151 4.41 -21.39 3.73
N LEU A 152 3.88 -22.49 3.21
CA LEU A 152 3.73 -22.74 1.78
C LEU A 152 2.67 -21.79 1.20
N ILE A 153 3.03 -21.09 0.14
CA ILE A 153 2.10 -20.21 -0.59
C ILE A 153 1.77 -20.72 -1.99
N GLY A 154 2.60 -21.58 -2.57
CA GLY A 154 2.41 -22.09 -3.93
C GLY A 154 3.55 -22.93 -4.44
N SER A 155 3.60 -23.11 -5.75
CA SER A 155 4.62 -23.87 -6.48
C SER A 155 4.99 -23.17 -7.78
N VAL A 156 6.19 -23.44 -8.27
CA VAL A 156 6.66 -22.92 -9.55
C VAL A 156 5.88 -23.56 -10.69
N SER A 157 5.21 -22.73 -11.50
CA SER A 157 4.45 -23.17 -12.68
C SER A 157 5.24 -23.04 -13.98
N LYS A 158 6.12 -22.03 -14.08
CA LYS A 158 6.94 -21.79 -15.27
C LYS A 158 8.23 -21.07 -14.90
N VAL A 159 9.35 -21.46 -15.51
CA VAL A 159 10.65 -20.81 -15.33
C VAL A 159 11.14 -20.27 -16.66
N GLU A 160 11.44 -18.97 -16.70
CA GLU A 160 12.08 -18.27 -17.81
C GLU A 160 13.54 -17.96 -17.46
N GLU A 161 14.27 -17.30 -18.35
CA GLU A 161 15.70 -17.03 -18.14
C GLU A 161 15.93 -16.15 -16.89
N ASN A 162 15.15 -15.08 -16.75
CA ASN A 162 15.33 -14.08 -15.68
C ASN A 162 14.12 -13.96 -14.74
N SER A 163 13.05 -14.69 -14.96
CA SER A 163 11.84 -14.64 -14.15
C SER A 163 11.24 -16.02 -13.92
N THR A 164 10.44 -16.14 -12.88
CA THR A 164 9.71 -17.37 -12.54
C THR A 164 8.26 -17.03 -12.20
N MET A 165 7.34 -17.83 -12.73
CA MET A 165 5.93 -17.75 -12.38
C MET A 165 5.63 -18.77 -11.29
N VAL A 166 4.95 -18.31 -10.25
CA VAL A 166 4.50 -19.12 -9.12
C VAL A 166 2.97 -19.17 -9.14
N ASN A 167 2.44 -20.37 -9.12
CA ASN A 167 1.02 -20.66 -8.97
C ASN A 167 0.70 -20.72 -7.47
N LEU A 168 -0.20 -19.87 -6.99
CA LEU A 168 -0.58 -19.84 -5.58
C LEU A 168 -1.53 -20.99 -5.22
N LEU A 169 -1.46 -21.47 -3.99
CA LEU A 169 -2.41 -22.48 -3.45
C LEU A 169 -3.86 -22.03 -3.50
N THR A 170 -4.10 -20.72 -3.55
CA THR A 170 -5.43 -20.09 -3.66
C THR A 170 -5.97 -20.06 -5.09
N ASN A 171 -5.21 -20.60 -6.08
CA ASN A 171 -5.69 -20.76 -7.44
C ASN A 171 -6.76 -21.85 -7.50
N THR A 172 -7.97 -21.49 -7.98
CA THR A 172 -9.11 -22.40 -8.05
C THR A 172 -9.19 -23.19 -9.35
N GLU A 173 -8.48 -22.76 -10.39
CA GLU A 173 -8.54 -23.40 -11.73
C GLU A 173 -7.49 -24.50 -11.90
N ASN A 174 -6.28 -24.26 -11.40
CA ASN A 174 -5.14 -25.16 -11.57
C ASN A 174 -4.46 -25.38 -10.22
N ALA A 175 -5.04 -26.22 -9.39
CA ALA A 175 -4.40 -26.67 -8.15
C ALA A 175 -3.27 -27.64 -8.46
N ASP A 176 -2.04 -27.26 -8.11
CA ASP A 176 -0.93 -28.18 -8.17
C ASP A 176 -1.11 -29.30 -7.16
N LYS A 177 -0.91 -30.55 -7.62
CA LYS A 177 -1.05 -31.74 -6.78
C LYS A 177 0.14 -31.91 -5.86
N ILE A 178 0.16 -31.15 -4.77
CA ILE A 178 1.21 -31.19 -3.76
C ILE A 178 0.83 -32.21 -2.70
N SER A 179 1.75 -33.14 -2.42
CA SER A 179 1.55 -34.09 -1.33
C SER A 179 1.71 -33.39 0.03
N VAL A 180 0.83 -33.74 0.96
CA VAL A 180 0.86 -33.22 2.32
C VAL A 180 0.80 -34.37 3.33
N LYS A 181 1.25 -34.10 4.55
CA LYS A 181 1.09 -34.99 5.69
C LYS A 181 0.36 -34.27 6.82
N ILE A 182 -0.59 -34.93 7.40
CA ILE A 182 -1.42 -34.50 8.52
C ILE A 182 -0.91 -35.28 9.74
N GLN A 183 -0.55 -34.56 10.78
CA GLN A 183 0.00 -35.15 12.00
C GLN A 183 -1.07 -35.17 13.11
N HIS A 184 -1.56 -36.37 13.46
CA HIS A 184 -2.47 -36.56 14.60
C HIS A 184 -1.78 -37.41 15.68
N GLY A 185 -1.35 -36.79 16.77
CA GLY A 185 -0.55 -37.45 17.80
C GLY A 185 0.73 -38.08 17.25
N SER A 186 0.86 -39.40 17.34
CA SER A 186 1.97 -40.16 16.75
C SER A 186 1.69 -40.66 15.31
N THR A 187 0.46 -40.47 14.79
CA THR A 187 0.05 -40.98 13.48
C THR A 187 0.22 -39.89 12.41
N THR A 188 0.77 -40.29 11.27
CA THR A 188 0.93 -39.44 10.09
C THR A 188 0.05 -39.98 8.97
N ILE A 189 -0.81 -39.13 8.42
CA ILE A 189 -1.67 -39.44 7.29
C ILE A 189 -1.25 -38.57 6.10
N TYR A 190 -1.03 -39.20 4.97
CA TYR A 190 -0.67 -38.49 3.74
C TYR A 190 -1.93 -38.26 2.91
N GLY A 191 -1.94 -37.10 2.21
CA GLY A 191 -2.98 -36.74 1.27
C GLY A 191 -2.44 -35.82 0.17
N ILE A 192 -3.32 -35.36 -0.70
CA ILE A 192 -2.97 -34.48 -1.84
C ILE A 192 -3.86 -33.24 -1.78
N ILE A 193 -3.29 -32.06 -1.98
CA ILE A 193 -4.04 -30.82 -2.20
C ILE A 193 -4.79 -30.98 -3.53
N VAL A 194 -6.11 -30.83 -3.50
CA VAL A 194 -6.97 -30.98 -4.69
C VAL A 194 -7.64 -29.67 -5.11
N GLY A 195 -7.61 -28.65 -4.28
CA GLY A 195 -8.16 -27.32 -4.60
C GLY A 195 -8.23 -26.38 -3.42
N TYR A 196 -8.80 -25.21 -3.71
CA TYR A 196 -9.05 -24.15 -2.74
C TYR A 196 -10.51 -23.70 -2.79
N ASP A 197 -11.12 -23.59 -1.64
CA ASP A 197 -12.46 -23.04 -1.49
C ASP A 197 -12.35 -21.57 -1.13
N LYS A 198 -12.67 -20.71 -2.11
CA LYS A 198 -12.52 -19.26 -1.99
C LYS A 198 -13.56 -18.64 -1.03
N GLU A 199 -14.75 -19.24 -0.92
CA GLU A 199 -15.80 -18.70 -0.07
C GLU A 199 -15.50 -18.91 1.42
N ASN A 200 -14.92 -20.07 1.73
CA ASN A 200 -14.55 -20.45 3.10
C ASN A 200 -13.06 -20.21 3.43
N GLU A 201 -12.27 -19.76 2.44
CA GLU A 201 -10.81 -19.52 2.56
C GLU A 201 -10.04 -20.74 3.09
N VAL A 202 -10.36 -21.93 2.61
CA VAL A 202 -9.73 -23.19 3.02
C VAL A 202 -9.20 -23.99 1.85
N LEU A 203 -8.07 -24.67 2.06
CA LEU A 203 -7.57 -25.71 1.16
C LEU A 203 -8.38 -26.99 1.33
N LYS A 204 -8.55 -27.72 0.22
CA LYS A 204 -9.13 -29.05 0.18
C LYS A 204 -8.05 -30.09 -0.04
N ILE A 205 -7.97 -31.05 0.87
CA ILE A 205 -7.07 -32.19 0.79
C ILE A 205 -7.93 -33.44 0.65
N SER A 206 -7.56 -34.33 -0.25
CA SER A 206 -8.24 -35.62 -0.46
C SER A 206 -7.21 -36.71 -0.84
N GLN A 207 -7.67 -37.87 -1.30
CA GLN A 207 -6.85 -39.01 -1.64
C GLN A 207 -5.92 -39.41 -0.49
N LEU A 208 -6.52 -39.57 0.71
CA LEU A 208 -5.78 -39.96 1.89
C LEU A 208 -5.24 -41.39 1.76
N ASN A 209 -4.12 -41.67 2.37
CA ASN A 209 -3.52 -43.00 2.35
C ASN A 209 -4.10 -43.96 3.42
N SER A 210 -4.91 -43.44 4.35
CA SER A 210 -5.54 -44.25 5.40
C SER A 210 -6.76 -43.56 6.01
N ASN A 211 -7.59 -44.34 6.72
CA ASN A 211 -8.74 -43.87 7.49
C ASN A 211 -8.41 -43.47 8.93
N GLY A 212 -7.16 -43.16 9.24
CA GLY A 212 -6.76 -42.73 10.57
C GLY A 212 -7.56 -41.51 11.06
N ASP A 213 -7.55 -41.29 12.36
CA ASP A 213 -8.24 -40.17 12.99
C ASP A 213 -7.56 -38.84 12.59
N ILE A 214 -8.41 -37.88 12.22
CA ILE A 214 -8.03 -36.51 11.92
C ILE A 214 -8.98 -35.59 12.67
N SER A 215 -8.41 -34.64 13.41
CA SER A 215 -9.16 -33.69 14.24
C SER A 215 -8.85 -32.26 13.87
N ALA A 216 -9.76 -31.35 14.16
CA ALA A 216 -9.52 -29.91 14.01
C ALA A 216 -8.31 -29.51 14.90
N GLY A 217 -7.42 -28.67 14.34
CA GLY A 217 -6.17 -28.26 14.98
C GLY A 217 -4.96 -29.14 14.64
N ASP A 218 -5.13 -30.25 13.93
CA ASP A 218 -4.00 -31.07 13.46
C ASP A 218 -3.16 -30.28 12.47
N LYS A 219 -1.83 -30.37 12.62
CA LYS A 219 -0.89 -29.67 11.76
C LYS A 219 -0.71 -30.37 10.42
N VAL A 220 -0.71 -29.56 9.37
CA VAL A 220 -0.48 -30.00 8.00
C VAL A 220 0.81 -29.40 7.47
N THR A 221 1.68 -30.26 6.96
CA THR A 221 2.95 -29.89 6.32
C THR A 221 3.08 -30.58 4.97
N THR A 222 4.02 -30.13 4.13
CA THR A 222 4.31 -30.87 2.88
C THR A 222 4.81 -32.28 3.16
N GLY A 223 4.42 -33.22 2.32
CA GLY A 223 4.75 -34.65 2.47
C GLY A 223 6.09 -35.05 1.85
N GLY A 224 6.63 -34.21 0.95
CA GLY A 224 7.88 -34.52 0.24
C GLY A 224 7.77 -35.67 -0.77
N LEU A 225 6.57 -35.96 -1.27
CA LEU A 225 6.33 -37.04 -2.24
C LEU A 225 5.93 -36.47 -3.61
N GLY A 226 6.27 -37.17 -4.67
CA GLY A 226 5.95 -36.77 -6.04
C GLY A 226 6.92 -35.75 -6.61
N ASN A 227 6.41 -34.86 -7.45
CA ASN A 227 7.24 -33.85 -8.14
C ASN A 227 7.83 -32.79 -7.19
N PHE A 228 7.11 -32.51 -6.07
CA PHE A 228 7.53 -31.55 -5.06
C PHE A 228 8.09 -32.31 -3.87
N ASN A 229 9.38 -32.64 -3.92
CA ASN A 229 10.03 -33.55 -2.98
C ASN A 229 10.67 -32.85 -1.77
N VAL A 230 10.12 -31.74 -1.33
CA VAL A 230 10.51 -31.04 -0.09
C VAL A 230 9.44 -31.29 0.98
N ALA A 231 9.84 -31.90 2.09
CA ALA A 231 8.97 -32.20 3.23
C ALA A 231 9.04 -31.09 4.30
N ASP A 232 8.10 -31.17 5.23
CA ASP A 232 8.08 -30.41 6.49
C ASP A 232 7.88 -28.90 6.36
N ILE A 233 7.46 -28.39 5.18
CA ILE A 233 7.03 -27.00 5.04
C ILE A 233 5.63 -26.86 5.64
N PRO A 234 5.39 -25.91 6.55
CA PRO A 234 4.05 -25.66 7.10
C PRO A 234 3.06 -25.30 5.99
N VAL A 235 1.90 -25.94 5.96
CA VAL A 235 0.79 -25.65 5.04
C VAL A 235 -0.34 -25.00 5.80
N GLY A 236 -0.76 -25.57 6.92
CA GLY A 236 -1.87 -25.05 7.70
C GLY A 236 -2.30 -25.94 8.84
N GLU A 237 -3.53 -25.70 9.29
CA GLU A 237 -4.17 -26.49 10.35
C GLU A 237 -5.54 -27.00 9.86
N VAL A 238 -5.87 -28.23 10.23
CA VAL A 238 -7.17 -28.83 9.91
C VAL A 238 -8.30 -28.03 10.56
N VAL A 239 -9.31 -27.67 9.78
CA VAL A 239 -10.55 -27.04 10.25
C VAL A 239 -11.64 -28.08 10.42
N ALA A 240 -11.84 -28.92 9.41
CA ALA A 240 -12.89 -29.95 9.41
C ALA A 240 -12.49 -31.13 8.52
N THR A 241 -13.16 -32.23 8.70
CA THR A 241 -13.06 -33.42 7.84
C THR A 241 -14.45 -33.99 7.56
N THR A 242 -14.69 -34.41 6.32
CA THR A 242 -15.92 -35.09 5.96
C THR A 242 -15.90 -36.54 6.46
N HIS A 243 -17.02 -37.00 6.95
CA HIS A 243 -17.16 -38.41 7.28
C HIS A 243 -17.38 -39.20 5.98
N SER A 244 -16.40 -39.99 5.58
CA SER A 244 -16.50 -40.93 4.49
C SER A 244 -15.95 -42.30 4.96
N THR A 245 -16.57 -43.37 4.60
CA THR A 245 -16.08 -44.73 4.83
C THR A 245 -14.92 -45.06 3.91
N ASP A 246 -14.78 -44.35 2.80
CA ASP A 246 -13.70 -44.47 1.84
C ASP A 246 -12.68 -43.32 2.03
N TYR A 247 -11.45 -43.68 2.42
CA TYR A 247 -10.37 -42.72 2.64
C TYR A 247 -9.96 -41.97 1.37
N LEU A 248 -10.19 -42.52 0.19
CA LEU A 248 -9.87 -41.85 -1.08
C LEU A 248 -10.82 -40.69 -1.38
N THR A 249 -12.07 -40.78 -0.93
CA THR A 249 -13.09 -39.74 -1.12
C THR A 249 -13.27 -38.83 0.09
N ARG A 250 -12.61 -39.17 1.21
CA ARG A 250 -12.59 -38.33 2.40
C ARG A 250 -11.90 -37.02 2.11
N GLU A 251 -12.57 -35.91 2.41
CA GLU A 251 -12.03 -34.56 2.24
C GLU A 251 -11.71 -33.93 3.58
N VAL A 252 -10.54 -33.30 3.66
CA VAL A 252 -10.08 -32.53 4.81
C VAL A 252 -9.91 -31.08 4.40
N THR A 253 -10.51 -30.17 5.15
CA THR A 253 -10.39 -28.73 4.94
C THR A 253 -9.35 -28.17 5.87
N VAL A 254 -8.46 -27.33 5.34
CA VAL A 254 -7.27 -26.80 6.03
C VAL A 254 -7.23 -25.29 5.86
N LYS A 255 -7.06 -24.58 6.97
CA LYS A 255 -6.77 -23.14 6.97
C LYS A 255 -5.30 -22.93 6.76
N LEU A 256 -4.92 -22.08 5.78
CA LEU A 256 -3.52 -21.77 5.49
C LEU A 256 -2.82 -21.11 6.69
N SER A 257 -1.55 -21.48 6.91
CA SER A 257 -0.67 -20.82 7.89
C SER A 257 -0.12 -19.50 7.34
N ALA A 258 0.10 -19.42 6.03
CA ALA A 258 0.69 -18.26 5.37
C ALA A 258 -0.39 -17.32 4.81
N ASP A 259 -0.19 -16.01 5.01
CA ASP A 259 -0.93 -15.00 4.27
C ASP A 259 -0.40 -14.91 2.84
N THR A 260 -1.27 -15.18 1.86
CA THR A 260 -0.94 -15.12 0.42
C THR A 260 -1.23 -13.76 -0.21
N HIS A 261 -1.85 -12.83 0.53
CA HIS A 261 -2.28 -11.53 -0.03
C HIS A 261 -1.15 -10.50 -0.04
N ASN A 262 -0.35 -10.47 1.01
CA ASN A 262 0.72 -9.49 1.17
C ASN A 262 2.09 -10.18 1.18
N VAL A 263 2.62 -10.44 -0.02
CA VAL A 263 3.88 -11.14 -0.22
C VAL A 263 4.79 -10.28 -1.10
N SER A 264 5.92 -9.85 -0.56
CA SER A 264 6.95 -9.07 -1.28
C SER A 264 8.18 -9.91 -1.60
N VAL A 265 8.54 -10.84 -0.71
CA VAL A 265 9.71 -11.72 -0.86
C VAL A 265 9.27 -13.17 -0.72
N ILE A 266 9.78 -14.03 -1.59
CA ILE A 266 9.50 -15.47 -1.62
C ILE A 266 10.82 -16.23 -1.57
N GLU A 267 10.87 -17.33 -0.83
CA GLU A 267 11.92 -18.32 -0.96
C GLU A 267 11.40 -19.50 -1.77
N LEU A 268 12.05 -19.76 -2.91
CA LEU A 268 11.86 -20.97 -3.68
C LEU A 268 12.72 -22.08 -3.09
N VAL A 269 12.12 -23.23 -2.82
CA VAL A 269 12.79 -24.40 -2.23
C VAL A 269 12.55 -25.63 -3.08
N GLY A 270 13.63 -26.40 -3.30
CA GLY A 270 13.57 -27.61 -4.11
C GLY A 270 14.74 -28.53 -3.81
N ASN A 271 14.68 -29.73 -4.37
CA ASN A 271 15.84 -30.61 -4.44
C ASN A 271 16.48 -30.46 -5.83
N SER A 272 17.79 -30.52 -5.89
CA SER A 272 18.59 -30.50 -7.13
C SER A 272 18.40 -31.78 -7.93
#